data_d9694f58c886fa1f1372e6e9938df8d3
#
_entry.id   d9694f58c886fa1f1372e6e9938df8d3
#
_cell.length_a   1.000
_cell.length_b   1.000
_cell.length_c   1.000
_cell.angle_alpha   90.00
_cell.angle_beta   90.00
_cell.angle_gamma   90.00
#
_symmetry.space_group_name_H-M   'P 1'
#
loop_
_entity.id
_entity.type
_entity.pdbx_description
1 polymer ?
#
loop_
_entity_poly.entity_id
_entity_poly.type
_entity_poly.pdbx_seq_one_letter_code
_entity_poly.pdbx_strand_id
1 'polypeptide(L)'
;MVLCLRYQTDELNLYRMKRIAILGSTGSIGRSTLSIVESYPERFAVISMAAGGNLETALADAKLWKPKVISVAKAEDAGKLKAQLQSAGLDAIQVEYGPQGNVAVATHPDVDFVVSAIVGVAGLEATYEAVKAGKSVGLANKECLVAAGELITAEARRQNKPLLPIDSEHNAVHQCMRGGRIEEVERVWLTASGGPFLHTPKSQFASITVKQALNHPTWKMGKRITIDSATLMNKGFEVIEACRLFHMPPEKIKVIVHPQSTIHSLVEFVDGSILAQLSVTDMRLPILYALTWPERIASELRFPVQELKRLDFHPPDMEKFPCLRLAYEAAEAGGAKSIALNAADEVAVAAFLEGSIAFLDIPRVIEQTLRETKDHHPESISKVLSEDSQARHTAVEIVDHLAKTKVISPSAALTR
;
A
#
# COMPACT_ATOMS: atom_id res chain seq x y z
N MET A 1 22.84 -19.50 14.04
CA MET A 1 22.45 -18.97 15.37
C MET A 1 21.19 -18.14 15.13
N VAL A 2 20.06 -18.72 15.52
CA VAL A 2 18.69 -18.30 15.16
C VAL A 2 18.42 -16.92 15.73
N LEU A 3 18.28 -15.89 14.88
CA LEU A 3 17.55 -14.69 15.24
C LEU A 3 16.04 -15.00 15.21
N CYS A 4 15.61 -15.90 16.09
CA CYS A 4 14.30 -15.73 16.68
C CYS A 4 14.44 -14.41 17.43
N LEU A 5 13.98 -13.30 16.86
CA LEU A 5 13.76 -12.07 17.60
C LEU A 5 12.76 -12.45 18.71
N ARG A 6 13.29 -12.98 19.82
CA ARG A 6 12.60 -12.91 21.09
C ARG A 6 12.53 -11.42 21.38
N TYR A 7 11.50 -10.77 20.88
CA TYR A 7 11.06 -9.56 21.52
C TYR A 7 10.74 -10.01 22.96
N GLN A 8 11.65 -9.69 23.89
CA GLN A 8 11.32 -9.75 25.29
C GLN A 8 10.11 -8.85 25.45
N THR A 9 8.95 -9.45 25.49
CA THR A 9 7.75 -8.80 25.98
C THR A 9 8.03 -8.59 27.45
N ASP A 10 8.38 -7.36 27.84
CA ASP A 10 8.27 -6.94 29.22
C ASP A 10 6.83 -7.27 29.62
N GLU A 11 6.63 -8.22 30.49
CA GLU A 11 5.31 -8.65 31.01
C GLU A 11 4.51 -7.48 31.57
N LEU A 12 5.18 -6.38 31.95
CA LEU A 12 4.61 -5.12 32.41
C LEU A 12 3.98 -4.25 31.26
N ASN A 13 4.19 -4.58 29.98
CA ASN A 13 3.72 -3.77 28.85
C ASN A 13 2.41 -4.26 28.24
N LEU A 14 1.85 -5.39 28.70
CA LEU A 14 0.64 -6.01 28.16
C LEU A 14 -0.64 -5.15 28.27
N TYR A 15 -0.62 -4.11 29.09
CA TYR A 15 -1.78 -3.23 29.34
C TYR A 15 -1.51 -1.75 29.05
N ARG A 16 -0.37 -1.40 28.47
CA ARG A 16 -0.11 0.00 28.12
C ARG A 16 -0.88 0.39 26.87
N MET A 17 -1.73 1.43 26.99
CA MET A 17 -2.43 2.03 25.85
C MET A 17 -1.44 2.42 24.75
N LYS A 18 -1.59 1.87 23.54
CA LYS A 18 -0.74 2.16 22.40
C LYS A 18 -1.14 3.50 21.78
N ARG A 19 -0.19 4.41 21.66
CA ARG A 19 -0.37 5.78 21.16
C ARG A 19 -0.06 5.82 19.68
N ILE A 20 -1.07 6.19 18.86
CA ILE A 20 -1.06 6.00 17.41
C ILE A 20 -0.96 7.34 16.69
N ALA A 21 -0.11 7.39 15.65
CA ALA A 21 -0.19 8.36 14.57
C ALA A 21 -0.84 7.73 13.34
N ILE A 22 -1.67 8.49 12.63
CA ILE A 22 -2.33 8.00 11.39
C ILE A 22 -1.96 8.93 10.24
N LEU A 23 -1.12 8.44 9.33
CA LEU A 23 -0.82 9.11 8.06
C LEU A 23 -1.89 8.72 7.04
N GLY A 24 -2.70 9.67 6.59
CA GLY A 24 -3.85 9.41 5.70
C GLY A 24 -5.14 9.09 6.45
N SER A 25 -5.44 9.79 7.54
CA SER A 25 -6.58 9.52 8.44
C SER A 25 -7.95 9.58 7.75
N THR A 26 -8.12 10.39 6.72
CA THR A 26 -9.38 10.54 5.97
C THR A 26 -9.55 9.51 4.85
N GLY A 27 -8.52 8.73 4.54
CA GLY A 27 -8.56 7.63 3.57
C GLY A 27 -9.21 6.36 4.14
N SER A 28 -9.44 5.35 3.29
CA SER A 28 -10.11 4.09 3.68
C SER A 28 -9.39 3.36 4.83
N ILE A 29 -8.06 3.26 4.78
CA ILE A 29 -7.26 2.63 5.84
C ILE A 29 -7.30 3.46 7.12
N GLY A 30 -7.18 4.79 7.01
CA GLY A 30 -7.32 5.70 8.14
C GLY A 30 -8.68 5.56 8.83
N ARG A 31 -9.77 5.53 8.06
CA ARG A 31 -11.13 5.33 8.61
C ARG A 31 -11.28 3.98 9.28
N SER A 32 -10.76 2.91 8.68
CA SER A 32 -10.74 1.57 9.28
C SER A 32 -9.92 1.53 10.57
N THR A 33 -8.79 2.25 10.61
CA THR A 33 -7.97 2.38 11.83
C THR A 33 -8.73 3.11 12.93
N LEU A 34 -9.38 4.23 12.63
CA LEU A 34 -10.19 4.98 13.60
C LEU A 34 -11.35 4.15 14.14
N SER A 35 -12.02 3.35 13.28
CA SER A 35 -13.06 2.40 13.71
C SER A 35 -12.54 1.35 14.70
N ILE A 36 -11.30 0.88 14.52
CA ILE A 36 -10.65 -0.02 15.49
C ILE A 36 -10.38 0.70 16.80
N VAL A 37 -9.84 1.92 16.76
CA VAL A 37 -9.59 2.72 17.98
C VAL A 37 -10.89 2.94 18.76
N GLU A 38 -11.98 3.23 18.07
CA GLU A 38 -13.31 3.37 18.67
C GLU A 38 -13.81 2.08 19.33
N SER A 39 -13.53 0.92 18.70
CA SER A 39 -13.94 -0.39 19.23
C SER A 39 -13.09 -0.86 20.43
N TYR A 40 -11.89 -0.32 20.62
CA TYR A 40 -10.96 -0.72 21.67
C TYR A 40 -10.33 0.51 22.36
N PRO A 41 -11.14 1.39 22.97
CA PRO A 41 -10.68 2.68 23.51
C PRO A 41 -9.69 2.54 24.68
N GLU A 42 -9.73 1.40 25.39
CA GLU A 42 -8.78 1.08 26.48
C GLU A 42 -7.40 0.64 25.96
N ARG A 43 -7.29 0.29 24.67
CA ARG A 43 -6.05 -0.23 24.07
C ARG A 43 -5.33 0.81 23.23
N PHE A 44 -6.05 1.78 22.66
CA PHE A 44 -5.52 2.69 21.63
C PHE A 44 -5.92 4.14 21.88
N ALA A 45 -4.97 5.05 21.62
CA ALA A 45 -5.21 6.50 21.64
C ALA A 45 -4.63 7.15 20.39
N VAL A 46 -5.40 8.01 19.72
CA VAL A 46 -4.91 8.82 18.59
C VAL A 46 -4.14 10.02 19.11
N ILE A 47 -2.85 10.12 18.81
CA ILE A 47 -1.99 11.25 19.22
C ILE A 47 -1.87 12.28 18.11
N SER A 48 -1.74 11.83 16.86
CA SER A 48 -1.53 12.73 15.73
C SER A 48 -2.13 12.17 14.44
N MET A 49 -2.52 13.06 13.52
CA MET A 49 -3.19 12.66 12.26
C MET A 49 -2.73 13.51 11.08
N ALA A 50 -2.54 12.89 9.92
CA ALA A 50 -2.39 13.58 8.64
C ALA A 50 -3.65 13.34 7.78
N ALA A 51 -4.42 14.39 7.51
CA ALA A 51 -5.78 14.31 6.96
C ALA A 51 -5.86 14.62 5.45
N GLY A 52 -4.76 15.00 4.80
CA GLY A 52 -4.79 15.38 3.39
C GLY A 52 -5.61 16.65 3.11
N GLY A 53 -6.44 16.63 2.07
CA GLY A 53 -7.20 17.82 1.62
C GLY A 53 -8.66 17.88 2.07
N ASN A 54 -9.16 16.87 2.79
CA ASN A 54 -10.55 16.85 3.26
C ASN A 54 -10.71 17.55 4.62
N LEU A 55 -10.91 18.88 4.59
CA LEU A 55 -10.97 19.72 5.79
C LEU A 55 -12.19 19.43 6.66
N GLU A 56 -13.34 19.12 6.07
CA GLU A 56 -14.56 18.83 6.82
C GLU A 56 -14.35 17.59 7.70
N THR A 57 -13.85 16.50 7.09
CA THR A 57 -13.52 15.30 7.83
C THR A 57 -12.40 15.54 8.84
N ALA A 58 -11.36 16.31 8.48
CA ALA A 58 -10.27 16.67 9.39
C ALA A 58 -10.76 17.39 10.65
N LEU A 59 -11.68 18.34 10.50
CA LEU A 59 -12.29 19.07 11.62
C LEU A 59 -13.16 18.13 12.49
N ALA A 60 -13.97 17.29 11.86
CA ALA A 60 -14.81 16.31 12.58
C ALA A 60 -13.94 15.34 13.40
N ASP A 61 -12.89 14.81 12.80
CA ASP A 61 -11.94 13.91 13.45
C ASP A 61 -11.19 14.64 14.58
N ALA A 62 -10.75 15.87 14.37
CA ALA A 62 -10.09 16.68 15.41
C ALA A 62 -11.00 16.91 16.64
N LYS A 63 -12.31 17.16 16.43
CA LYS A 63 -13.28 17.31 17.52
C LYS A 63 -13.50 16.02 18.29
N LEU A 64 -13.54 14.88 17.58
CA LEU A 64 -13.79 13.57 18.18
C LEU A 64 -12.55 13.02 18.91
N TRP A 65 -11.42 13.01 18.23
CA TRP A 65 -10.21 12.33 18.71
C TRP A 65 -9.26 13.24 19.49
N LYS A 66 -9.40 14.56 19.34
CA LYS A 66 -8.58 15.60 20.01
C LYS A 66 -7.07 15.30 19.94
N PRO A 67 -6.52 15.10 18.72
CA PRO A 67 -5.10 14.81 18.56
C PRO A 67 -4.26 16.00 19.03
N LYS A 68 -2.99 15.76 19.38
CA LYS A 68 -2.04 16.83 19.70
C LYS A 68 -1.60 17.61 18.46
N VAL A 69 -1.45 16.88 17.34
CA VAL A 69 -1.03 17.46 16.05
C VAL A 69 -1.94 16.92 14.95
N ILE A 70 -2.35 17.80 14.04
CA ILE A 70 -3.02 17.44 12.79
C ILE A 70 -2.32 18.15 11.62
N SER A 71 -2.04 17.38 10.55
CA SER A 71 -1.47 17.91 9.30
C SER A 71 -2.49 17.85 8.17
N VAL A 72 -2.47 18.87 7.31
CA VAL A 72 -3.26 18.93 6.07
C VAL A 72 -2.37 19.15 4.87
N ALA A 73 -2.91 19.02 3.65
CA ALA A 73 -2.09 19.04 2.43
C ALA A 73 -1.44 20.40 2.16
N LYS A 74 -2.14 21.53 2.38
CA LYS A 74 -1.73 22.87 1.95
C LYS A 74 -1.73 23.87 3.11
N ALA A 75 -0.84 24.87 3.04
CA ALA A 75 -0.75 25.95 4.01
C ALA A 75 -2.07 26.73 4.17
N GLU A 76 -2.77 27.00 3.08
CA GLU A 76 -4.07 27.68 3.08
C GLU A 76 -5.11 26.89 3.89
N ASP A 77 -5.14 25.58 3.71
CA ASP A 77 -6.04 24.67 4.40
C ASP A 77 -5.71 24.58 5.89
N ALA A 78 -4.43 24.65 6.25
CA ALA A 78 -4.00 24.71 7.64
C ALA A 78 -4.49 25.97 8.34
N GLY A 79 -4.42 27.13 7.67
CA GLY A 79 -4.97 28.38 8.18
C GLY A 79 -6.49 28.31 8.44
N LYS A 80 -7.24 27.75 7.50
CA LYS A 80 -8.70 27.54 7.63
C LYS A 80 -9.02 26.58 8.79
N LEU A 81 -8.34 25.44 8.85
CA LEU A 81 -8.56 24.45 9.91
C LEU A 81 -8.23 25.02 11.29
N LYS A 82 -7.13 25.78 11.42
CA LYS A 82 -6.73 26.42 12.67
C LYS A 82 -7.80 27.38 13.18
N ALA A 83 -8.35 28.23 12.31
CA ALA A 83 -9.43 29.15 12.67
C ALA A 83 -10.70 28.41 13.13
N GLN A 84 -11.07 27.30 12.44
CA GLN A 84 -12.22 26.48 12.81
C GLN A 84 -12.02 25.75 14.15
N LEU A 85 -10.81 25.27 14.44
CA LEU A 85 -10.46 24.65 15.72
C LEU A 85 -10.51 25.66 16.86
N GLN A 86 -9.99 26.87 16.66
CA GLN A 86 -10.09 27.96 17.65
C GLN A 86 -11.55 28.29 17.95
N SER A 87 -12.39 28.43 16.92
CA SER A 87 -13.83 28.68 17.09
C SER A 87 -14.55 27.55 17.81
N ALA A 88 -13.99 26.34 17.80
CA ALA A 88 -14.52 25.17 18.52
C ALA A 88 -13.90 24.97 19.92
N GLY A 89 -13.02 25.87 20.39
CA GLY A 89 -12.34 25.74 21.69
C GLY A 89 -11.27 24.64 21.72
N LEU A 90 -10.66 24.34 20.56
CA LEU A 90 -9.66 23.28 20.36
C LEU A 90 -8.30 23.89 19.93
N ASP A 91 -7.97 25.06 20.41
CA ASP A 91 -6.76 25.83 20.09
C ASP A 91 -5.47 25.16 20.58
N ALA A 92 -5.56 24.18 21.48
CA ALA A 92 -4.42 23.37 21.89
C ALA A 92 -3.92 22.38 20.81
N ILE A 93 -4.72 22.11 19.76
CA ILE A 93 -4.33 21.22 18.66
C ILE A 93 -3.39 21.98 17.74
N GLN A 94 -2.17 21.49 17.59
CA GLN A 94 -1.19 22.03 16.65
C GLN A 94 -1.60 21.66 15.21
N VAL A 95 -1.64 22.65 14.32
CA VAL A 95 -1.99 22.44 12.90
C VAL A 95 -0.75 22.63 12.05
N GLU A 96 -0.39 21.58 11.30
CA GLU A 96 0.73 21.53 10.39
C GLU A 96 0.26 21.30 8.94
N TYR A 97 1.17 21.37 7.97
CA TYR A 97 0.83 21.14 6.57
C TYR A 97 1.98 20.58 5.75
N GLY A 98 1.63 19.99 4.62
CA GLY A 98 2.57 19.49 3.62
C GLY A 98 3.45 18.33 4.11
N PRO A 99 4.55 18.03 3.38
CA PRO A 99 5.44 16.91 3.73
C PRO A 99 6.03 17.03 5.14
N GLN A 100 6.47 18.21 5.54
CA GLN A 100 7.04 18.44 6.88
C GLN A 100 5.99 18.32 7.98
N GLY A 101 4.74 18.69 7.72
CA GLY A 101 3.62 18.46 8.62
C GLY A 101 3.34 16.97 8.80
N ASN A 102 3.43 16.17 7.73
CA ASN A 102 3.30 14.72 7.81
C ASN A 102 4.44 14.08 8.62
N VAL A 103 5.67 14.59 8.48
CA VAL A 103 6.82 14.18 9.30
C VAL A 103 6.58 14.52 10.78
N ALA A 104 6.10 15.73 11.09
CA ALA A 104 5.79 16.13 12.46
C ALA A 104 4.73 15.21 13.11
N VAL A 105 3.69 14.82 12.35
CA VAL A 105 2.69 13.84 12.77
C VAL A 105 3.33 12.49 13.08
N ALA A 106 4.16 11.98 12.17
CA ALA A 106 4.77 10.65 12.25
C ALA A 106 5.82 10.51 13.36
N THR A 107 6.56 11.60 13.64
CA THR A 107 7.68 11.60 14.58
C THR A 107 7.34 12.17 15.97
N HIS A 108 6.08 12.53 16.21
CA HIS A 108 5.67 13.12 17.49
C HIS A 108 6.17 12.25 18.68
N PRO A 109 6.78 12.85 19.72
CA PRO A 109 7.44 12.10 20.80
C PRO A 109 6.53 11.13 21.53
N ASP A 110 5.26 11.48 21.67
CA ASP A 110 4.27 10.63 22.34
C ASP A 110 3.71 9.49 21.49
N VAL A 111 4.11 9.35 20.23
CA VAL A 111 3.65 8.28 19.34
C VAL A 111 4.50 7.03 19.58
N ASP A 112 3.84 5.88 19.73
CA ASP A 112 4.46 4.57 19.82
C ASP A 112 4.40 3.83 18.47
N PHE A 113 3.32 4.03 17.71
CA PHE A 113 3.01 3.31 16.49
C PHE A 113 2.45 4.24 15.41
N VAL A 114 2.96 4.10 14.18
CA VAL A 114 2.50 4.88 13.02
C VAL A 114 1.77 3.96 12.04
N VAL A 115 0.53 4.30 11.69
CA VAL A 115 -0.17 3.71 10.56
C VAL A 115 0.13 4.54 9.33
N SER A 116 0.93 3.99 8.40
CA SER A 116 1.32 4.66 7.15
C SER A 116 0.35 4.29 6.03
N ALA A 117 -0.56 5.22 5.68
CA ALA A 117 -1.62 5.02 4.70
C ALA A 117 -1.83 6.21 3.74
N ILE A 118 -0.84 7.09 3.59
CA ILE A 118 -0.82 8.09 2.51
C ILE A 118 -0.46 7.35 1.23
N VAL A 119 -1.28 7.50 0.18
CA VAL A 119 -1.10 6.82 -1.11
C VAL A 119 0.10 7.36 -1.88
N GLY A 120 0.83 6.48 -2.54
CA GLY A 120 1.95 6.82 -3.42
C GLY A 120 3.20 7.28 -2.67
N VAL A 121 4.17 7.82 -3.42
CA VAL A 121 5.45 8.28 -2.89
C VAL A 121 5.33 9.48 -1.92
N ALA A 122 4.18 10.17 -1.90
CA ALA A 122 3.91 11.27 -0.99
C ALA A 122 3.96 10.89 0.51
N GLY A 123 3.77 9.61 0.83
CA GLY A 123 3.91 9.09 2.20
C GLY A 123 5.32 8.67 2.59
N LEU A 124 6.28 8.64 1.64
CA LEU A 124 7.58 8.04 1.82
C LEU A 124 8.42 8.72 2.90
N GLU A 125 8.58 10.04 2.83
CA GLU A 125 9.44 10.79 3.75
C GLU A 125 8.95 10.64 5.21
N ALA A 126 7.64 10.83 5.44
CA ALA A 126 7.06 10.69 6.78
C ALA A 126 7.18 9.26 7.31
N THR A 127 7.02 8.24 6.44
CA THR A 127 7.18 6.83 6.82
C THR A 127 8.63 6.52 7.20
N TYR A 128 9.60 6.97 6.41
CA TYR A 128 11.02 6.78 6.68
C TYR A 128 11.44 7.48 7.98
N GLU A 129 11.06 8.75 8.18
CA GLU A 129 11.38 9.50 9.39
C GLU A 129 10.71 8.90 10.65
N ALA A 130 9.50 8.30 10.53
CA ALA A 130 8.90 7.52 11.60
C ALA A 130 9.78 6.35 12.03
N VAL A 131 10.24 5.55 11.06
CA VAL A 131 11.15 4.41 11.31
C VAL A 131 12.44 4.88 11.95
N LYS A 132 13.05 5.94 11.41
CA LYS A 132 14.30 6.56 11.89
C LYS A 132 14.17 7.12 13.31
N ALA A 133 12.99 7.64 13.66
CA ALA A 133 12.63 8.07 15.02
C ALA A 133 12.34 6.89 15.98
N GLY A 134 12.57 5.65 15.56
CA GLY A 134 12.39 4.45 16.38
C GLY A 134 10.92 4.11 16.66
N LYS A 135 9.98 4.54 15.80
CA LYS A 135 8.57 4.16 15.91
C LYS A 135 8.33 2.80 15.27
N SER A 136 7.42 2.02 15.84
CA SER A 136 6.86 0.86 15.12
C SER A 136 5.93 1.35 14.01
N VAL A 137 5.95 0.70 12.84
CA VAL A 137 5.16 1.15 11.70
C VAL A 137 4.28 0.01 11.18
N GLY A 138 2.98 0.27 11.07
CA GLY A 138 2.04 -0.52 10.30
C GLY A 138 1.95 0.07 8.90
N LEU A 139 2.39 -0.68 7.90
CA LEU A 139 2.55 -0.19 6.53
C LEU A 139 1.40 -0.67 5.66
N ALA A 140 0.57 0.27 5.21
CA ALA A 140 -0.46 0.07 4.19
C ALA A 140 -0.05 0.68 2.84
N ASN A 141 0.88 1.64 2.85
CA ASN A 141 1.43 2.27 1.65
C ASN A 141 2.54 1.39 1.08
N LYS A 142 2.18 0.48 0.17
CA LYS A 142 3.13 -0.43 -0.49
C LYS A 142 4.14 0.30 -1.37
N GLU A 143 3.76 1.44 -1.93
CA GLU A 143 4.62 2.22 -2.82
C GLU A 143 5.89 2.72 -2.11
N CYS A 144 5.83 2.92 -0.79
CA CYS A 144 7.03 3.22 0.00
C CYS A 144 8.06 2.09 -0.05
N LEU A 145 7.63 0.81 -0.02
CA LEU A 145 8.55 -0.32 -0.14
C LEU A 145 8.97 -0.60 -1.58
N VAL A 146 8.11 -0.31 -2.53
CA VAL A 146 8.47 -0.39 -3.95
C VAL A 146 9.59 0.60 -4.27
N ALA A 147 9.45 1.86 -3.83
CA ALA A 147 10.39 2.93 -4.15
C ALA A 147 11.64 2.92 -3.26
N ALA A 148 11.51 2.66 -1.96
CA ALA A 148 12.60 2.82 -0.99
C ALA A 148 12.70 1.66 0.01
N GLY A 149 12.22 0.47 -0.35
CA GLY A 149 12.14 -0.66 0.58
C GLY A 149 13.47 -1.07 1.18
N GLU A 150 14.56 -1.00 0.43
CA GLU A 150 15.91 -1.29 0.93
C GLU A 150 16.33 -0.34 2.07
N LEU A 151 16.08 0.97 1.89
CA LEU A 151 16.40 1.98 2.90
C LEU A 151 15.51 1.85 4.13
N ILE A 152 14.20 1.67 3.93
CA ILE A 152 13.22 1.58 5.03
C ILE A 152 13.47 0.33 5.88
N THR A 153 13.67 -0.83 5.25
CA THR A 153 13.87 -2.08 5.99
C THR A 153 15.25 -2.15 6.66
N ALA A 154 16.28 -1.56 6.04
CA ALA A 154 17.59 -1.42 6.67
C ALA A 154 17.51 -0.54 7.92
N GLU A 155 16.81 0.59 7.84
CA GLU A 155 16.61 1.49 8.97
C GLU A 155 15.76 0.85 10.07
N ALA A 156 14.67 0.15 9.73
CA ALA A 156 13.84 -0.57 10.70
C ALA A 156 14.66 -1.61 11.49
N ARG A 157 15.55 -2.34 10.80
CA ARG A 157 16.50 -3.26 11.45
C ARG A 157 17.48 -2.54 12.37
N ARG A 158 18.04 -1.42 11.91
CA ARG A 158 18.97 -0.61 12.72
C ARG A 158 18.32 -0.11 14.01
N GLN A 159 17.04 0.26 13.95
CA GLN A 159 16.26 0.73 15.09
C GLN A 159 15.70 -0.43 15.93
N ASN A 160 15.83 -1.68 15.49
CA ASN A 160 15.20 -2.85 16.10
C ASN A 160 13.69 -2.63 16.36
N LYS A 161 13.00 -2.07 15.36
CA LYS A 161 11.56 -1.80 15.41
C LYS A 161 10.82 -2.61 14.35
N PRO A 162 9.63 -3.14 14.67
CA PRO A 162 8.85 -3.89 13.71
C PRO A 162 8.29 -2.98 12.62
N LEU A 163 8.40 -3.45 11.38
CA LEU A 163 7.67 -2.97 10.23
C LEU A 163 6.60 -4.03 9.92
N LEU A 164 5.35 -3.71 10.20
CA LEU A 164 4.24 -4.66 10.13
C LEU A 164 3.38 -4.40 8.90
N PRO A 165 3.10 -5.41 8.08
CA PRO A 165 2.24 -5.23 6.92
C PRO A 165 0.78 -5.02 7.34
N ILE A 166 0.13 -4.04 6.71
CA ILE A 166 -1.32 -3.84 6.76
C ILE A 166 -1.99 -4.37 5.49
N ASP A 167 -1.28 -4.37 4.35
CA ASP A 167 -1.78 -4.99 3.14
C ASP A 167 -2.20 -6.45 3.44
N SER A 168 -3.39 -6.86 3.01
CA SER A 168 -4.02 -8.11 3.46
C SER A 168 -3.18 -9.34 3.12
N GLU A 169 -2.56 -9.37 1.94
CA GLU A 169 -1.75 -10.47 1.48
C GLU A 169 -0.45 -10.60 2.28
N HIS A 170 0.25 -9.50 2.49
CA HIS A 170 1.50 -9.50 3.27
C HIS A 170 1.23 -9.75 4.75
N ASN A 171 0.12 -9.23 5.26
CA ASN A 171 -0.34 -9.53 6.61
C ASN A 171 -0.61 -11.02 6.78
N ALA A 172 -1.25 -11.66 5.79
CA ALA A 172 -1.47 -13.10 5.76
C ALA A 172 -0.15 -13.90 5.74
N VAL A 173 0.82 -13.50 4.89
CA VAL A 173 2.16 -14.10 4.87
C VAL A 173 2.82 -13.98 6.24
N HIS A 174 2.82 -12.79 6.84
CA HIS A 174 3.39 -12.55 8.16
C HIS A 174 2.74 -13.43 9.25
N GLN A 175 1.43 -13.66 9.16
CA GLN A 175 0.71 -14.56 10.07
C GLN A 175 1.11 -16.03 9.86
N CYS A 176 1.20 -16.49 8.61
CA CYS A 176 1.58 -17.87 8.27
C CYS A 176 3.03 -18.17 8.64
N MET A 177 3.94 -17.21 8.47
CA MET A 177 5.35 -17.36 8.84
C MET A 177 5.59 -17.58 10.35
N ARG A 178 4.59 -17.32 11.20
CA ARG A 178 4.66 -17.69 12.62
C ARG A 178 4.63 -19.21 12.87
N GLY A 179 4.28 -19.99 11.85
CA GLY A 179 4.27 -21.46 11.90
C GLY A 179 5.63 -22.12 11.76
N GLY A 180 6.68 -21.37 11.41
CA GLY A 180 8.04 -21.88 11.23
C GLY A 180 9.08 -20.75 11.30
N ARG A 181 10.33 -21.08 10.97
CA ARG A 181 11.41 -20.10 10.86
C ARG A 181 11.50 -19.62 9.41
N ILE A 182 12.04 -18.42 9.19
CA ILE A 182 12.16 -17.83 7.85
C ILE A 182 13.02 -18.70 6.91
N GLU A 183 14.03 -19.38 7.44
CA GLU A 183 14.92 -20.28 6.70
C GLU A 183 14.21 -21.57 6.23
N GLU A 184 13.10 -21.91 6.85
CA GLU A 184 12.25 -23.07 6.53
C GLU A 184 11.20 -22.74 5.46
N VAL A 185 11.08 -21.46 5.07
CA VAL A 185 10.16 -21.04 4.00
C VAL A 185 10.75 -21.35 2.64
N GLU A 186 10.10 -22.23 1.89
CA GLU A 186 10.46 -22.54 0.52
C GLU A 186 10.00 -21.45 -0.42
N ARG A 187 8.73 -21.04 -0.33
CA ARG A 187 8.14 -19.95 -1.14
C ARG A 187 6.89 -19.36 -0.53
N VAL A 188 6.56 -18.17 -1.01
CA VAL A 188 5.34 -17.46 -0.67
C VAL A 188 4.43 -17.44 -1.90
N TRP A 189 3.12 -17.66 -1.68
CA TRP A 189 2.10 -17.56 -2.69
C TRP A 189 1.17 -16.38 -2.36
N LEU A 190 1.31 -15.29 -3.11
CA LEU A 190 0.41 -14.13 -3.02
C LEU A 190 -0.84 -14.42 -3.84
N THR A 191 -2.01 -14.37 -3.22
CA THR A 191 -3.28 -14.52 -3.94
C THR A 191 -3.69 -13.20 -4.60
N ALA A 192 -4.31 -13.30 -5.76
CA ALA A 192 -4.89 -12.17 -6.50
C ALA A 192 -6.36 -12.46 -6.82
N SER A 193 -7.24 -11.46 -6.74
CA SER A 193 -8.63 -11.62 -7.20
C SER A 193 -8.73 -11.86 -8.71
N GLY A 194 -7.69 -11.46 -9.46
CA GLY A 194 -7.68 -11.47 -10.91
C GLY A 194 -8.31 -10.22 -11.55
N GLY A 195 -8.88 -9.33 -10.74
CA GLY A 195 -9.49 -8.09 -11.19
C GLY A 195 -10.74 -8.27 -12.07
N PRO A 196 -11.32 -7.17 -12.59
CA PRO A 196 -12.57 -7.22 -13.35
C PRO A 196 -12.43 -7.91 -14.72
N PHE A 197 -11.22 -8.11 -15.23
CA PHE A 197 -10.98 -8.63 -16.58
C PHE A 197 -10.43 -10.06 -16.59
N LEU A 198 -10.49 -10.79 -15.47
CA LEU A 198 -10.01 -12.17 -15.38
C LEU A 198 -10.55 -13.05 -16.51
N HIS A 199 -11.85 -12.98 -16.80
CA HIS A 199 -12.53 -13.79 -17.80
C HIS A 199 -12.76 -13.07 -19.16
N THR A 200 -12.33 -11.80 -19.29
CA THR A 200 -12.50 -11.03 -20.53
C THR A 200 -11.49 -11.50 -21.57
N PRO A 201 -11.89 -11.82 -22.81
CA PRO A 201 -10.94 -12.18 -23.87
C PRO A 201 -9.95 -11.05 -24.18
N LYS A 202 -8.67 -11.38 -24.43
CA LYS A 202 -7.61 -10.41 -24.74
C LYS A 202 -7.97 -9.49 -25.91
N SER A 203 -8.71 -9.99 -26.92
CA SER A 203 -9.19 -9.22 -28.08
C SER A 203 -10.12 -8.04 -27.72
N GLN A 204 -10.74 -8.07 -26.53
CA GLN A 204 -11.62 -7.00 -26.05
C GLN A 204 -10.90 -5.91 -25.23
N PHE A 205 -9.63 -6.10 -24.92
CA PHE A 205 -8.89 -5.16 -24.05
C PHE A 205 -8.73 -3.77 -24.65
N ALA A 206 -8.69 -3.65 -25.99
CA ALA A 206 -8.61 -2.35 -26.65
C ALA A 206 -9.85 -1.46 -26.44
N SER A 207 -11.00 -2.06 -26.10
CA SER A 207 -12.26 -1.35 -25.86
C SER A 207 -12.60 -1.16 -24.37
N ILE A 208 -11.70 -1.51 -23.46
CA ILE A 208 -11.91 -1.33 -22.02
C ILE A 208 -12.06 0.14 -21.69
N THR A 209 -13.16 0.47 -21.02
CA THR A 209 -13.46 1.83 -20.55
C THR A 209 -13.05 1.99 -19.07
N VAL A 210 -12.84 3.25 -18.66
CA VAL A 210 -12.57 3.60 -17.25
C VAL A 210 -13.66 3.05 -16.33
N LYS A 211 -14.93 3.16 -16.73
CA LYS A 211 -16.07 2.65 -15.93
C LYS A 211 -15.99 1.14 -15.71
N GLN A 212 -15.61 0.37 -16.73
CA GLN A 212 -15.44 -1.08 -16.60
C GLN A 212 -14.25 -1.42 -15.70
N ALA A 213 -13.12 -0.72 -15.85
CA ALA A 213 -11.92 -0.95 -15.07
C ALA A 213 -12.09 -0.60 -13.57
N LEU A 214 -12.96 0.36 -13.25
CA LEU A 214 -13.29 0.73 -11.86
C LEU A 214 -14.32 -0.21 -11.20
N ASN A 215 -14.88 -1.18 -11.91
CA ASN A 215 -15.87 -2.11 -11.36
C ASN A 215 -15.21 -3.38 -10.83
N HIS A 216 -14.54 -3.27 -9.67
CA HIS A 216 -13.90 -4.43 -9.05
C HIS A 216 -14.93 -5.41 -8.49
N PRO A 217 -14.78 -6.76 -8.72
CA PRO A 217 -15.79 -7.74 -8.36
C PRO A 217 -15.95 -7.96 -6.84
N THR A 218 -14.89 -7.77 -6.05
CA THR A 218 -14.86 -8.19 -4.64
C THR A 218 -14.60 -7.02 -3.67
N TRP A 219 -13.65 -6.12 -4.00
CA TRP A 219 -13.21 -5.05 -3.12
C TRP A 219 -13.77 -3.68 -3.52
N LYS A 220 -14.11 -2.86 -2.52
CA LYS A 220 -14.38 -1.42 -2.72
C LYS A 220 -13.14 -0.64 -2.32
N MET A 221 -12.42 -0.14 -3.31
CA MET A 221 -11.11 0.49 -3.13
C MET A 221 -11.06 1.87 -3.79
N GLY A 222 -9.97 2.61 -3.55
CA GLY A 222 -9.67 3.85 -4.26
C GLY A 222 -9.51 3.62 -5.77
N LYS A 223 -9.69 4.69 -6.57
CA LYS A 223 -9.66 4.58 -8.04
C LYS A 223 -8.35 4.00 -8.56
N ARG A 224 -7.19 4.48 -8.07
CA ARG A 224 -5.88 4.03 -8.51
C ARG A 224 -5.71 2.53 -8.29
N ILE A 225 -5.77 2.07 -7.04
CA ILE A 225 -5.57 0.64 -6.71
C ILE A 225 -6.58 -0.28 -7.43
N THR A 226 -7.76 0.25 -7.81
CA THR A 226 -8.74 -0.51 -8.60
C THR A 226 -8.23 -0.73 -10.03
N ILE A 227 -7.60 0.28 -10.65
CA ILE A 227 -6.94 0.12 -11.96
C ILE A 227 -5.71 -0.78 -11.84
N ASP A 228 -4.91 -0.65 -10.79
CA ASP A 228 -3.75 -1.51 -10.53
C ASP A 228 -4.18 -2.98 -10.36
N SER A 229 -5.35 -3.23 -9.75
CA SER A 229 -5.94 -4.57 -9.71
C SER A 229 -6.38 -5.05 -11.10
N ALA A 230 -6.97 -4.17 -11.91
CA ALA A 230 -7.44 -4.48 -13.26
C ALA A 230 -6.29 -4.84 -14.23
N THR A 231 -5.09 -4.28 -14.01
CA THR A 231 -3.87 -4.55 -14.77
C THR A 231 -2.98 -5.64 -14.17
N LEU A 232 -3.29 -6.13 -12.97
CA LEU A 232 -2.44 -6.92 -12.08
C LEU A 232 -1.15 -6.18 -11.60
N MET A 233 -1.04 -4.86 -11.79
CA MET A 233 0.07 -4.08 -11.25
C MET A 233 0.02 -4.03 -9.72
N ASN A 234 -1.17 -3.99 -9.10
CA ASN A 234 -1.27 -4.09 -7.65
C ASN A 234 -0.53 -5.33 -7.12
N LYS A 235 -0.74 -6.48 -7.76
CA LYS A 235 -0.03 -7.72 -7.40
C LYS A 235 1.46 -7.65 -7.74
N GLY A 236 1.82 -6.93 -8.79
CA GLY A 236 3.21 -6.64 -9.11
C GLY A 236 3.93 -5.84 -8.01
N PHE A 237 3.30 -4.78 -7.50
CA PHE A 237 3.82 -4.04 -6.35
C PHE A 237 3.94 -4.91 -5.11
N GLU A 238 2.98 -5.77 -4.88
CA GLU A 238 2.99 -6.71 -3.76
C GLU A 238 4.12 -7.73 -3.85
N VAL A 239 4.53 -8.16 -5.05
CA VAL A 239 5.74 -9.00 -5.22
C VAL A 239 6.97 -8.26 -4.72
N ILE A 240 7.17 -7.00 -5.13
CA ILE A 240 8.30 -6.18 -4.68
C ILE A 240 8.23 -5.95 -3.16
N GLU A 241 7.06 -5.60 -2.64
CA GLU A 241 6.83 -5.40 -1.22
C GLU A 241 7.19 -6.66 -0.41
N ALA A 242 6.75 -7.85 -0.84
CA ALA A 242 7.09 -9.12 -0.21
C ALA A 242 8.59 -9.37 -0.18
N CYS A 243 9.29 -9.12 -1.30
CA CYS A 243 10.76 -9.25 -1.37
C CYS A 243 11.44 -8.38 -0.30
N ARG A 244 10.96 -7.15 -0.10
CA ARG A 244 11.54 -6.21 0.88
C ARG A 244 11.18 -6.56 2.32
N LEU A 245 9.89 -6.83 2.61
CA LEU A 245 9.42 -7.15 3.95
C LEU A 245 10.00 -8.45 4.51
N PHE A 246 10.02 -9.49 3.68
CA PHE A 246 10.42 -10.84 4.11
C PHE A 246 11.85 -11.19 3.73
N HIS A 247 12.59 -10.27 3.08
CA HIS A 247 13.98 -10.47 2.63
C HIS A 247 14.12 -11.72 1.77
N MET A 248 13.16 -11.96 0.89
CA MET A 248 13.13 -13.08 -0.02
C MET A 248 13.39 -12.62 -1.46
N PRO A 249 14.12 -13.39 -2.26
CA PRO A 249 14.35 -13.06 -3.65
C PRO A 249 13.05 -13.27 -4.47
N PRO A 250 12.88 -12.55 -5.61
CA PRO A 250 11.64 -12.57 -6.39
C PRO A 250 11.19 -13.97 -6.86
N GLU A 251 12.12 -14.87 -7.13
CA GLU A 251 11.82 -16.24 -7.55
C GLU A 251 11.13 -17.09 -6.48
N LYS A 252 11.23 -16.70 -5.21
CA LYS A 252 10.50 -17.34 -4.09
C LYS A 252 9.12 -16.74 -3.84
N ILE A 253 8.80 -15.61 -4.45
CA ILE A 253 7.48 -14.97 -4.36
C ILE A 253 6.67 -15.33 -5.60
N LYS A 254 5.63 -16.10 -5.43
CA LYS A 254 4.75 -16.56 -6.50
C LYS A 254 3.38 -15.92 -6.41
N VAL A 255 2.74 -15.73 -7.56
CA VAL A 255 1.37 -15.22 -7.65
C VAL A 255 0.43 -16.33 -8.11
N ILE A 256 -0.72 -16.41 -7.46
CA ILE A 256 -1.81 -17.29 -7.85
C ILE A 256 -3.14 -16.52 -7.83
N VAL A 257 -3.95 -16.69 -8.87
CA VAL A 257 -5.27 -16.07 -8.92
C VAL A 257 -6.26 -16.89 -8.11
N HIS A 258 -6.92 -16.22 -7.14
CA HIS A 258 -7.95 -16.78 -6.28
C HIS A 258 -9.17 -15.82 -6.28
N PRO A 259 -10.15 -16.02 -7.19
CA PRO A 259 -11.23 -15.06 -7.43
C PRO A 259 -12.11 -14.76 -6.21
N GLN A 260 -12.28 -15.74 -5.31
CA GLN A 260 -13.10 -15.57 -4.10
C GLN A 260 -12.44 -14.66 -3.05
N SER A 261 -11.12 -14.44 -3.13
CA SER A 261 -10.35 -13.63 -2.18
C SER A 261 -10.57 -14.00 -0.70
N THR A 262 -10.88 -15.27 -0.43
CA THR A 262 -11.09 -15.82 0.91
C THR A 262 -9.76 -16.16 1.58
N ILE A 263 -8.84 -16.74 0.81
CA ILE A 263 -7.45 -16.94 1.18
C ILE A 263 -6.68 -15.71 0.73
N HIS A 264 -6.00 -15.05 1.68
CA HIS A 264 -5.25 -13.84 1.40
C HIS A 264 -3.81 -14.11 0.99
N SER A 265 -3.18 -15.19 1.49
CA SER A 265 -1.89 -15.72 1.01
C SER A 265 -1.61 -17.08 1.61
N LEU A 266 -0.57 -17.76 1.05
CA LEU A 266 -0.10 -19.03 1.56
C LEU A 266 1.43 -19.00 1.69
N VAL A 267 1.96 -19.77 2.64
CA VAL A 267 3.40 -19.98 2.83
C VAL A 267 3.67 -21.47 2.72
N GLU A 268 4.56 -21.85 1.80
CA GLU A 268 5.03 -23.20 1.59
C GLU A 268 6.37 -23.38 2.30
N PHE A 269 6.50 -24.43 3.09
CA PHE A 269 7.70 -24.76 3.83
C PHE A 269 8.50 -25.85 3.13
N VAL A 270 9.79 -25.97 3.49
CA VAL A 270 10.72 -26.93 2.87
C VAL A 270 10.33 -28.41 3.05
N ASP A 271 9.46 -28.72 4.00
CA ASP A 271 8.90 -30.05 4.21
C ASP A 271 7.67 -30.35 3.33
N GLY A 272 7.26 -29.36 2.49
CA GLY A 272 6.10 -29.45 1.61
C GLY A 272 4.78 -29.05 2.28
N SER A 273 4.77 -28.68 3.55
CA SER A 273 3.56 -28.16 4.21
C SER A 273 3.22 -26.77 3.70
N ILE A 274 1.92 -26.48 3.59
CA ILE A 274 1.41 -25.16 3.18
C ILE A 274 0.49 -24.63 4.26
N LEU A 275 0.79 -23.45 4.78
CA LEU A 275 -0.10 -22.69 5.67
C LEU A 275 -0.80 -21.59 4.89
N ALA A 276 -2.10 -21.43 5.11
CA ALA A 276 -2.92 -20.41 4.47
C ALA A 276 -3.66 -19.60 5.54
N GLN A 277 -3.72 -18.28 5.33
CA GLN A 277 -4.56 -17.41 6.17
C GLN A 277 -5.84 -17.09 5.42
N LEU A 278 -6.97 -17.37 6.09
CA LEU A 278 -8.31 -17.10 5.61
C LEU A 278 -8.98 -16.08 6.52
N SER A 279 -9.69 -15.12 5.92
CA SER A 279 -10.54 -14.19 6.66
C SER A 279 -11.62 -13.55 5.77
N VAL A 280 -12.48 -12.75 6.36
CA VAL A 280 -13.35 -11.85 5.62
C VAL A 280 -12.54 -10.78 4.90
N THR A 281 -13.07 -10.26 3.79
CA THR A 281 -12.46 -9.16 3.01
C THR A 281 -12.69 -7.82 3.70
N ASP A 282 -12.08 -7.62 4.87
CA ASP A 282 -12.22 -6.42 5.70
C ASP A 282 -10.85 -5.99 6.24
N MET A 283 -10.41 -4.80 5.86
CA MET A 283 -9.11 -4.26 6.24
C MET A 283 -8.94 -4.01 7.75
N ARG A 284 -10.03 -3.99 8.52
CA ARG A 284 -9.93 -3.89 9.98
C ARG A 284 -9.22 -5.08 10.61
N LEU A 285 -9.28 -6.28 10.01
CA LEU A 285 -8.56 -7.44 10.53
C LEU A 285 -7.03 -7.30 10.44
N PRO A 286 -6.43 -7.06 9.27
CA PRO A 286 -4.98 -6.87 9.17
C PRO A 286 -4.50 -5.63 9.94
N ILE A 287 -5.29 -4.56 10.01
CA ILE A 287 -4.96 -3.39 10.82
C ILE A 287 -4.95 -3.75 12.31
N LEU A 288 -5.98 -4.44 12.80
CA LEU A 288 -6.05 -4.89 14.20
C LEU A 288 -4.86 -5.78 14.55
N TYR A 289 -4.54 -6.75 13.67
CA TYR A 289 -3.37 -7.60 13.85
C TYR A 289 -2.08 -6.79 13.97
N ALA A 290 -1.84 -5.82 13.08
CA ALA A 290 -0.65 -4.97 13.12
C ALA A 290 -0.60 -4.12 14.40
N LEU A 291 -1.74 -3.56 14.81
CA LEU A 291 -1.83 -2.74 16.01
C LEU A 291 -1.62 -3.54 17.30
N THR A 292 -2.01 -4.82 17.33
CA THR A 292 -1.93 -5.65 18.55
C THR A 292 -0.74 -6.60 18.56
N TRP A 293 -0.05 -6.77 17.41
CA TRP A 293 1.09 -7.67 17.34
C TRP A 293 2.08 -7.46 18.53
N PRO A 294 2.60 -8.54 19.14
CA PRO A 294 2.50 -9.96 18.77
C PRO A 294 1.25 -10.69 19.28
N GLU A 295 0.35 -10.02 19.97
CA GLU A 295 -0.89 -10.60 20.51
C GLU A 295 -1.97 -10.78 19.42
N ARG A 296 -2.96 -11.62 19.75
CA ARG A 296 -4.26 -11.67 19.06
C ARG A 296 -5.35 -11.35 20.06
N ILE A 297 -6.13 -10.33 19.79
CA ILE A 297 -7.28 -9.97 20.62
C ILE A 297 -8.59 -10.39 19.96
N ALA A 298 -9.66 -10.50 20.74
CA ALA A 298 -10.97 -10.83 20.23
C ALA A 298 -11.44 -9.79 19.21
N SER A 299 -12.10 -10.24 18.15
CA SER A 299 -12.71 -9.41 17.11
C SER A 299 -14.10 -9.95 16.80
N GLU A 300 -15.03 -9.08 16.46
CA GLU A 300 -16.35 -9.47 15.97
C GLU A 300 -16.31 -9.94 14.51
N LEU A 301 -15.26 -9.61 13.77
CA LEU A 301 -15.08 -10.02 12.39
C LEU A 301 -14.75 -11.52 12.33
N ARG A 302 -15.75 -12.31 11.94
CA ARG A 302 -15.66 -13.77 11.85
C ARG A 302 -15.89 -14.23 10.42
N PHE A 303 -15.01 -15.09 9.94
CA PHE A 303 -15.24 -15.80 8.69
C PHE A 303 -16.19 -17.00 8.95
N PRO A 304 -17.32 -17.11 8.23
CA PRO A 304 -18.28 -18.20 8.43
C PRO A 304 -17.76 -19.49 7.75
N VAL A 305 -16.89 -20.23 8.41
CA VAL A 305 -16.21 -21.42 7.85
C VAL A 305 -17.23 -22.44 7.32
N GLN A 306 -18.40 -22.58 7.94
CA GLN A 306 -19.46 -23.48 7.50
C GLN A 306 -20.08 -23.08 6.16
N GLU A 307 -19.88 -21.86 5.68
CA GLU A 307 -20.35 -21.39 4.38
C GLU A 307 -19.31 -21.59 3.28
N LEU A 308 -18.12 -22.05 3.64
CA LEU A 308 -17.05 -22.30 2.70
C LEU A 308 -17.41 -23.48 1.79
N LYS A 309 -17.58 -23.23 0.49
CA LYS A 309 -17.97 -24.25 -0.50
C LYS A 309 -16.81 -24.67 -1.38
N ARG A 310 -16.22 -23.71 -2.07
CA ARG A 310 -15.20 -23.96 -3.10
C ARG A 310 -14.16 -22.84 -3.09
N LEU A 311 -12.92 -23.23 -3.30
CA LEU A 311 -11.77 -22.33 -3.47
C LEU A 311 -11.14 -22.65 -4.82
N ASP A 312 -11.09 -21.67 -5.70
CA ASP A 312 -10.52 -21.82 -7.05
C ASP A 312 -9.15 -21.12 -7.10
N PHE A 313 -8.22 -21.76 -7.81
CA PHE A 313 -6.88 -21.25 -8.01
C PHE A 313 -6.46 -21.42 -9.47
N HIS A 314 -5.91 -20.35 -10.07
CA HIS A 314 -5.47 -20.33 -11.46
C HIS A 314 -4.10 -19.65 -11.55
N PRO A 315 -3.22 -20.07 -12.48
CA PRO A 315 -2.00 -19.33 -12.75
C PRO A 315 -2.35 -17.95 -13.34
N PRO A 316 -1.58 -16.89 -13.04
CA PRO A 316 -1.75 -15.59 -13.69
C PRO A 316 -1.34 -15.66 -15.17
N ASP A 317 -2.08 -14.96 -16.04
CA ASP A 317 -1.75 -14.84 -17.46
C ASP A 317 -0.91 -13.56 -17.66
N MET A 318 0.42 -13.70 -17.68
CA MET A 318 1.35 -12.57 -17.83
C MET A 318 1.39 -11.99 -19.25
N GLU A 319 0.89 -12.70 -20.28
CA GLU A 319 0.75 -12.14 -21.63
C GLU A 319 -0.47 -11.23 -21.70
N LYS A 320 -1.53 -11.60 -21.02
CA LYS A 320 -2.77 -10.84 -20.90
C LYS A 320 -2.59 -9.63 -19.99
N PHE A 321 -1.81 -9.75 -18.92
CA PHE A 321 -1.53 -8.74 -17.91
C PHE A 321 -0.02 -8.46 -17.80
N PRO A 322 0.55 -7.72 -18.79
CA PRO A 322 2.01 -7.49 -18.83
C PRO A 322 2.58 -6.74 -17.64
N CYS A 323 1.75 -5.96 -16.91
CA CYS A 323 2.20 -5.22 -15.75
C CYS A 323 2.78 -6.12 -14.65
N LEU A 324 2.25 -7.34 -14.47
CA LEU A 324 2.81 -8.29 -13.50
C LEU A 324 4.21 -8.77 -13.92
N ARG A 325 4.45 -9.04 -15.22
CA ARG A 325 5.78 -9.38 -15.74
C ARG A 325 6.77 -8.25 -15.52
N LEU A 326 6.38 -7.02 -15.88
CA LEU A 326 7.21 -5.82 -15.69
C LEU A 326 7.60 -5.59 -14.22
N ALA A 327 6.68 -5.91 -13.31
CA ALA A 327 6.97 -5.81 -11.89
C ALA A 327 7.98 -6.86 -11.40
N TYR A 328 7.94 -8.10 -11.91
CA TYR A 328 8.98 -9.10 -11.62
C TYR A 328 10.34 -8.66 -12.16
N GLU A 329 10.41 -8.16 -13.40
CA GLU A 329 11.64 -7.61 -13.99
C GLU A 329 12.21 -6.46 -13.14
N ALA A 330 11.34 -5.54 -12.68
CA ALA A 330 11.75 -4.46 -11.78
C ALA A 330 12.17 -4.95 -10.38
N ALA A 331 11.54 -6.01 -9.87
CA ALA A 331 11.92 -6.64 -8.59
C ALA A 331 13.32 -7.25 -8.64
N GLU A 332 13.65 -7.93 -9.74
CA GLU A 332 14.97 -8.54 -10.00
C GLU A 332 16.07 -7.48 -10.13
N ALA A 333 15.80 -6.40 -10.88
CA ALA A 333 16.75 -5.30 -11.07
C ALA A 333 16.90 -4.44 -9.80
N GLY A 334 15.82 -4.22 -9.05
CA GLY A 334 15.80 -3.37 -7.86
C GLY A 334 16.05 -1.88 -8.13
N GLY A 335 16.43 -1.14 -7.08
CA GLY A 335 16.88 0.25 -7.17
C GLY A 335 15.98 1.16 -8.01
N ALA A 336 16.56 1.89 -8.94
CA ALA A 336 15.88 2.85 -9.82
C ALA A 336 14.76 2.22 -10.67
N LYS A 337 14.85 0.93 -11.03
CA LYS A 337 13.79 0.25 -11.81
C LYS A 337 12.49 0.12 -11.00
N SER A 338 12.57 -0.23 -9.73
CA SER A 338 11.38 -0.30 -8.86
C SER A 338 10.76 1.09 -8.66
N ILE A 339 11.58 2.14 -8.55
CA ILE A 339 11.11 3.53 -8.45
C ILE A 339 10.39 3.94 -9.74
N ALA A 340 11.01 3.68 -10.90
CA ALA A 340 10.45 4.01 -12.19
C ALA A 340 9.16 3.25 -12.49
N LEU A 341 9.06 1.98 -12.07
CA LEU A 341 7.83 1.20 -12.18
C LEU A 341 6.66 1.90 -11.48
N ASN A 342 6.86 2.32 -10.22
CA ASN A 342 5.82 3.02 -9.45
C ASN A 342 5.48 4.39 -10.06
N ALA A 343 6.49 5.18 -10.43
CA ALA A 343 6.31 6.51 -10.99
C ALA A 343 5.54 6.46 -12.32
N ALA A 344 5.93 5.55 -13.22
CA ALA A 344 5.29 5.35 -14.52
C ALA A 344 3.85 4.83 -14.39
N ASP A 345 3.60 3.92 -13.45
CA ASP A 345 2.25 3.42 -13.17
C ASP A 345 1.33 4.54 -12.69
N GLU A 346 1.78 5.36 -11.72
CA GLU A 346 0.98 6.49 -11.23
C GLU A 346 0.60 7.46 -12.35
N VAL A 347 1.54 7.79 -13.25
CA VAL A 347 1.30 8.68 -14.39
C VAL A 347 0.35 8.02 -15.39
N ALA A 348 0.59 6.76 -15.76
CA ALA A 348 -0.22 6.04 -16.73
C ALA A 348 -1.66 5.82 -16.24
N VAL A 349 -1.84 5.45 -14.99
CA VAL A 349 -3.16 5.26 -14.37
C VAL A 349 -3.92 6.58 -14.29
N ALA A 350 -3.27 7.69 -13.93
CA ALA A 350 -3.89 9.02 -13.94
C ALA A 350 -4.35 9.40 -15.35
N ALA A 351 -3.49 9.26 -16.37
CA ALA A 351 -3.81 9.55 -17.76
C ALA A 351 -4.95 8.67 -18.32
N PHE A 352 -5.01 7.39 -17.92
CA PHE A 352 -6.12 6.50 -18.26
C PHE A 352 -7.43 6.96 -17.61
N LEU A 353 -7.43 7.31 -16.33
CA LEU A 353 -8.60 7.79 -15.58
C LEU A 353 -9.15 9.09 -16.17
N GLU A 354 -8.29 9.95 -16.71
CA GLU A 354 -8.64 11.17 -17.44
C GLU A 354 -9.09 10.91 -18.90
N GLY A 355 -8.91 9.68 -19.41
CA GLY A 355 -9.26 9.30 -20.78
C GLY A 355 -8.24 9.71 -21.84
N SER A 356 -7.07 10.21 -21.44
CA SER A 356 -6.00 10.65 -22.35
C SER A 356 -5.35 9.48 -23.09
N ILE A 357 -5.22 8.32 -22.44
CA ILE A 357 -4.71 7.07 -23.03
C ILE A 357 -5.70 5.92 -22.91
N ALA A 358 -5.48 4.82 -23.63
CA ALA A 358 -6.28 3.60 -23.54
C ALA A 358 -5.75 2.66 -22.45
N PHE A 359 -6.54 1.67 -22.04
CA PHE A 359 -6.16 0.67 -21.03
C PHE A 359 -4.87 -0.09 -21.40
N LEU A 360 -4.72 -0.47 -22.68
CA LEU A 360 -3.53 -1.14 -23.20
C LEU A 360 -2.28 -0.24 -23.26
N ASP A 361 -2.43 1.07 -23.13
CA ASP A 361 -1.28 1.98 -23.11
C ASP A 361 -0.61 2.03 -21.74
N ILE A 362 -1.33 1.66 -20.66
CA ILE A 362 -0.75 1.61 -19.30
C ILE A 362 0.54 0.78 -19.29
N PRO A 363 0.55 -0.51 -19.65
CA PRO A 363 1.78 -1.29 -19.66
C PRO A 363 2.84 -0.76 -20.65
N ARG A 364 2.45 -0.08 -21.71
CA ARG A 364 3.39 0.52 -22.69
C ARG A 364 4.16 1.68 -22.08
N VAL A 365 3.46 2.60 -21.38
CA VAL A 365 4.09 3.71 -20.65
C VAL A 365 5.09 3.17 -19.63
N ILE A 366 4.70 2.17 -18.86
CA ILE A 366 5.56 1.57 -17.83
C ILE A 366 6.78 0.91 -18.48
N GLU A 367 6.59 0.05 -19.48
CA GLU A 367 7.68 -0.66 -20.15
C GLU A 367 8.70 0.30 -20.78
N GLN A 368 8.22 1.35 -21.45
CA GLN A 368 9.10 2.33 -22.09
C GLN A 368 9.86 3.15 -21.05
N THR A 369 9.20 3.60 -19.97
CA THR A 369 9.87 4.29 -18.86
C THR A 369 10.95 3.42 -18.21
N LEU A 370 10.67 2.13 -18.00
CA LEU A 370 11.65 1.17 -17.47
C LEU A 370 12.86 1.01 -18.40
N ARG A 371 12.67 0.97 -19.73
CA ARG A 371 13.78 0.89 -20.70
C ARG A 371 14.68 2.11 -20.66
N GLU A 372 14.13 3.30 -20.47
CA GLU A 372 14.88 4.56 -20.43
C GLU A 372 15.57 4.79 -19.07
N THR A 373 15.14 4.11 -18.00
CA THR A 373 15.72 4.21 -16.67
C THR A 373 17.03 3.43 -16.60
N LYS A 374 18.11 4.07 -16.12
CA LYS A 374 19.41 3.43 -15.89
C LYS A 374 19.41 2.61 -14.60
N ASP A 375 20.16 1.51 -14.59
CA ASP A 375 20.30 0.66 -13.42
C ASP A 375 21.25 1.31 -12.40
N HIS A 376 20.73 1.61 -11.22
CA HIS A 376 21.52 2.06 -10.06
C HIS A 376 20.67 1.99 -8.78
N HIS A 377 21.30 2.08 -7.62
CA HIS A 377 20.66 2.01 -6.32
C HIS A 377 20.79 3.35 -5.57
N PRO A 378 19.70 4.14 -5.43
CA PRO A 378 19.73 5.37 -4.65
C PRO A 378 20.02 5.11 -3.17
N GLU A 379 20.95 5.88 -2.59
CA GLU A 379 21.45 5.67 -1.22
C GLU A 379 20.75 6.55 -0.16
N SER A 380 19.76 7.35 -0.56
CA SER A 380 19.03 8.23 0.33
C SER A 380 17.62 8.51 -0.17
N ILE A 381 16.71 8.86 0.75
CA ILE A 381 15.33 9.23 0.41
C ILE A 381 15.28 10.40 -0.57
N SER A 382 16.15 11.40 -0.43
CA SER A 382 16.20 12.53 -1.37
C SER A 382 16.60 12.09 -2.79
N LYS A 383 17.51 11.13 -2.94
CA LYS A 383 17.85 10.54 -4.25
C LYS A 383 16.68 9.72 -4.80
N VAL A 384 15.99 8.93 -3.97
CA VAL A 384 14.77 8.20 -4.39
C VAL A 384 13.71 9.16 -4.92
N LEU A 385 13.44 10.26 -4.23
CA LEU A 385 12.48 11.27 -4.67
C LEU A 385 12.91 11.98 -5.97
N SER A 386 14.20 12.21 -6.16
CA SER A 386 14.75 12.74 -7.41
C SER A 386 14.55 11.79 -8.58
N GLU A 387 14.82 10.50 -8.37
CA GLU A 387 14.61 9.45 -9.39
C GLU A 387 13.11 9.28 -9.74
N ASP A 388 12.24 9.29 -8.71
CA ASP A 388 10.79 9.27 -8.92
C ASP A 388 10.34 10.46 -9.79
N SER A 389 10.83 11.66 -9.51
CA SER A 389 10.52 12.86 -10.28
C SER A 389 10.99 12.76 -11.74
N GLN A 390 12.20 12.22 -11.97
CA GLN A 390 12.73 12.02 -13.31
C GLN A 390 11.94 10.98 -14.07
N ALA A 391 11.62 9.84 -13.46
CA ALA A 391 10.82 8.78 -14.08
C ALA A 391 9.39 9.26 -14.42
N ARG A 392 8.78 10.11 -13.56
CA ARG A 392 7.49 10.76 -13.85
C ARG A 392 7.58 11.65 -15.07
N HIS A 393 8.64 12.44 -15.19
CA HIS A 393 8.83 13.31 -16.36
C HIS A 393 8.88 12.48 -17.64
N THR A 394 9.71 11.43 -17.68
CA THR A 394 9.78 10.48 -18.80
C THR A 394 8.41 9.87 -19.12
N ALA A 395 7.68 9.39 -18.10
CA ALA A 395 6.37 8.80 -18.27
C ALA A 395 5.33 9.80 -18.85
N VAL A 396 5.37 11.07 -18.44
CA VAL A 396 4.51 12.14 -18.96
C VAL A 396 4.81 12.39 -20.44
N GLU A 397 6.08 12.47 -20.85
CA GLU A 397 6.46 12.64 -22.25
C GLU A 397 5.94 11.48 -23.13
N ILE A 398 5.99 10.23 -22.62
CA ILE A 398 5.47 9.05 -23.31
C ILE A 398 3.93 9.15 -23.43
N VAL A 399 3.23 9.52 -22.37
CA VAL A 399 1.77 9.73 -22.35
C VAL A 399 1.37 10.78 -23.38
N ASP A 400 2.07 11.92 -23.40
CA ASP A 400 1.80 13.02 -24.36
C ASP A 400 1.99 12.57 -25.81
N HIS A 401 3.01 11.76 -26.08
CA HIS A 401 3.23 11.18 -27.40
C HIS A 401 2.09 10.24 -27.83
N LEU A 402 1.66 9.35 -26.94
CA LEU A 402 0.56 8.41 -27.18
C LEU A 402 -0.78 9.14 -27.39
N ALA A 403 -1.06 10.17 -26.59
CA ALA A 403 -2.28 10.96 -26.71
C ALA A 403 -2.36 11.70 -28.07
N LYS A 404 -1.24 12.27 -28.56
CA LYS A 404 -1.17 12.92 -29.87
C LYS A 404 -1.40 11.94 -31.02
N THR A 405 -0.84 10.74 -30.96
CA THR A 405 -1.02 9.71 -32.00
C THR A 405 -2.46 9.19 -32.07
N LYS A 406 -3.16 9.15 -30.93
CA LYS A 406 -4.59 8.77 -30.86
C LYS A 406 -5.50 9.80 -31.56
N VAL A 407 -5.17 11.09 -31.48
CA VAL A 407 -5.92 12.17 -32.13
C VAL A 407 -5.71 12.19 -33.65
N ILE A 408 -4.54 11.76 -34.16
CA ILE A 408 -4.19 11.75 -35.58
C ILE A 408 -4.79 10.55 -36.35
N SER A 409 -5.31 9.53 -35.62
CA SER A 409 -6.08 8.45 -36.24
C SER A 409 -7.58 8.79 -36.21
N PRO A 410 -8.13 9.56 -37.16
CA PRO A 410 -9.56 9.81 -37.19
C PRO A 410 -10.24 8.49 -37.52
N SER A 411 -11.15 8.10 -36.67
CA SER A 411 -12.17 7.09 -36.84
C SER A 411 -12.48 6.77 -38.31
N ALA A 412 -12.21 5.53 -38.68
CA ALA A 412 -12.96 4.85 -39.73
C ALA A 412 -14.39 4.57 -39.23
N ALA A 413 -15.15 5.62 -38.95
CA ALA A 413 -16.54 5.57 -38.54
C ALA A 413 -17.29 6.77 -39.13
N LEU A 414 -17.35 6.82 -40.48
CA LEU A 414 -18.37 7.53 -41.26
C LEU A 414 -18.27 7.08 -42.73
N THR A 415 -18.75 5.88 -43.00
CA THR A 415 -19.36 5.58 -44.32
C THR A 415 -20.31 4.39 -44.18
N ARG A 416 -21.57 4.76 -44.21
CA ARG A 416 -22.80 4.02 -44.56
C ARG A 416 -23.41 3.11 -43.48
#